data_ffc3f96636f839c6c6895c3c7d203f54
#
_entry.id   ffc3f96636f839c6c6895c3c7d203f54
#
_cell.length_a   1.000
_cell.length_b   1.000
_cell.length_c   1.000
_cell.angle_alpha   90.00
_cell.angle_beta   90.00
_cell.angle_gamma   90.00
#
_symmetry.space_group_name_H-M   'P 1'
#
loop_
_entity.id
_entity.type
_entity.pdbx_description
1 polymer ?
#
loop_
_entity_poly.entity_id
_entity_poly.type
_entity_poly.pdbx_seq_one_letter_code
_entity_poly.pdbx_strand_id
1 'polypeptide(L)'
;ASYQYGFYNHENDNSSLRALVDSYNYEKAPSDVQTGDTNKVSLAFGGDIDGGKGHITAFFEHTDTKPILQGEFDISACALSGGTSRCGGSSTIPPGRWADFGGYGAAGFVNIDPSVTGVDLKVQGNDFVPRAGQTFNYNPTNFFQRPDDRINAGFFGKYTLTDNAELYMDATFMKSESNAQIAFSGTFGNI
;
A
#
# COMPACT_ATOMS: atom_id res chain seq x y z
N ALA A 1 19.12 -20.75 -16.22
CA ALA A 1 18.34 -20.52 -15.01
C ALA A 1 19.00 -19.44 -14.19
N SER A 2 18.21 -18.57 -13.57
CA SER A 2 18.70 -17.56 -12.62
C SER A 2 17.75 -17.44 -11.44
N TYR A 3 18.33 -17.04 -10.31
CA TYR A 3 17.62 -16.63 -9.12
C TYR A 3 18.12 -15.25 -8.72
N GLN A 4 17.20 -14.37 -8.38
CA GLN A 4 17.51 -13.03 -7.87
C GLN A 4 16.72 -12.81 -6.58
N TYR A 5 17.41 -12.23 -5.60
CA TYR A 5 16.81 -11.77 -4.36
C TYR A 5 17.18 -10.31 -4.16
N GLY A 6 16.21 -9.50 -3.79
CA GLY A 6 16.39 -8.09 -3.51
C GLY A 6 15.54 -7.67 -2.32
N PHE A 7 15.96 -6.60 -1.66
CA PHE A 7 15.24 -5.96 -0.57
C PHE A 7 15.68 -4.50 -0.47
N TYR A 8 14.90 -3.70 0.24
CA TYR A 8 15.28 -2.36 0.65
C TYR A 8 15.80 -2.39 2.08
N ASN A 9 16.94 -1.73 2.29
CA ASN A 9 17.49 -1.48 3.62
C ASN A 9 17.60 0.04 3.81
N HIS A 10 17.03 0.56 4.89
CA HIS A 10 16.96 1.99 5.14
C HIS A 10 17.10 2.31 6.63
N GLU A 11 17.85 3.34 6.93
CA GLU A 11 18.01 3.92 8.25
C GLU A 11 17.08 5.13 8.38
N ASN A 12 16.19 5.11 9.35
CA ASN A 12 15.24 6.18 9.64
C ASN A 12 15.85 7.10 10.72
N ASP A 13 16.52 8.13 10.28
CA ASP A 13 17.29 9.05 11.12
C ASP A 13 16.84 10.52 11.02
N ASN A 14 15.73 10.78 10.34
CA ASN A 14 15.22 12.14 10.17
C ASN A 14 14.66 12.69 11.49
N SER A 15 15.53 13.31 12.28
CA SER A 15 15.19 13.81 13.61
C SER A 15 14.00 14.79 13.63
N SER A 16 13.85 15.60 12.58
CA SER A 16 12.75 16.58 12.48
C SER A 16 11.41 15.90 12.25
N LEU A 17 11.35 14.92 11.37
CA LEU A 17 10.12 14.15 11.12
C LEU A 17 9.78 13.27 12.32
N ARG A 18 10.76 12.62 12.92
CA ARG A 18 10.56 11.79 14.12
C ARG A 18 10.04 12.62 15.30
N ALA A 19 10.58 13.83 15.52
CA ALA A 19 10.08 14.76 16.53
C ALA A 19 8.65 15.25 16.22
N LEU A 20 8.36 15.49 14.93
CA LEU A 20 7.01 15.86 14.49
C LEU A 20 6.00 14.75 14.79
N VAL A 21 6.28 13.52 14.37
CA VAL A 21 5.43 12.34 14.60
C VAL A 21 5.17 12.14 16.11
N ASP A 22 6.22 12.27 16.92
CA ASP A 22 6.17 12.16 18.38
C ASP A 22 5.28 13.24 19.02
N SER A 23 5.34 14.48 18.50
CA SER A 23 4.51 15.60 19.00
C SER A 23 3.01 15.37 18.81
N TYR A 24 2.62 14.45 17.91
CA TYR A 24 1.23 14.03 17.70
C TYR A 24 0.87 12.74 18.44
N ASN A 25 1.77 12.18 19.25
CA ASN A 25 1.62 10.85 19.85
C ASN A 25 1.39 9.73 18.82
N TYR A 26 1.97 9.85 17.64
CA TYR A 26 1.92 8.81 16.63
C TYR A 26 3.12 7.87 16.76
N GLU A 27 2.96 6.65 16.31
CA GLU A 27 4.04 5.68 16.24
C GLU A 27 5.08 6.12 15.21
N LYS A 28 6.35 6.11 15.62
CA LYS A 28 7.48 6.41 14.74
C LYS A 28 7.85 5.20 13.91
N ALA A 29 8.37 5.42 12.71
CA ALA A 29 9.01 4.37 11.94
C ALA A 29 10.13 3.69 12.74
N PRO A 30 10.39 2.38 12.55
CA PRO A 30 11.56 1.72 13.11
C PRO A 30 12.85 2.47 12.76
N SER A 31 13.88 2.42 13.62
CA SER A 31 15.15 3.11 13.33
C SER A 31 15.84 2.51 12.10
N ASP A 32 15.79 1.19 11.99
CA ASP A 32 16.31 0.44 10.86
C ASP A 32 15.19 -0.43 10.30
N VAL A 33 15.07 -0.45 8.99
CA VAL A 33 14.07 -1.27 8.31
C VAL A 33 14.71 -2.03 7.15
N GLN A 34 14.42 -3.33 7.09
CA GLN A 34 14.63 -4.17 5.92
C GLN A 34 13.28 -4.66 5.45
N THR A 35 12.90 -4.32 4.22
CA THR A 35 11.53 -4.52 3.72
C THR A 35 11.49 -4.68 2.21
N GLY A 36 10.32 -5.03 1.67
CA GLY A 36 10.09 -5.13 0.23
C GLY A 36 10.86 -6.26 -0.44
N ASP A 37 11.02 -7.38 0.27
CA ASP A 37 11.68 -8.56 -0.27
C ASP A 37 11.10 -8.95 -1.63
N THR A 38 11.97 -9.16 -2.59
CA THR A 38 11.61 -9.62 -3.93
C THR A 38 12.40 -10.86 -4.28
N ASN A 39 11.70 -11.92 -4.61
CA ASN A 39 12.25 -13.17 -5.09
C ASN A 39 11.87 -13.35 -6.55
N LYS A 40 12.86 -13.61 -7.40
CA LYS A 40 12.64 -13.86 -8.81
C LYS A 40 13.38 -15.11 -9.25
N VAL A 41 12.64 -16.03 -9.83
CA VAL A 41 13.18 -17.23 -10.47
C VAL A 41 12.91 -17.14 -11.96
N SER A 42 13.94 -17.34 -12.77
CA SER A 42 13.80 -17.35 -14.23
C SER A 42 14.46 -18.60 -14.80
N LEU A 43 13.74 -19.26 -15.69
CA LEU A 43 14.19 -20.40 -16.45
C LEU A 43 14.04 -20.09 -17.93
N ALA A 44 15.03 -20.40 -18.73
CA ALA A 44 14.93 -20.36 -20.17
C ALA A 44 15.68 -21.55 -20.76
N PHE A 45 15.12 -22.12 -21.78
CA PHE A 45 15.73 -23.21 -22.55
C PHE A 45 15.36 -23.05 -24.01
N GLY A 46 16.22 -23.51 -24.87
CA GLY A 46 15.99 -23.48 -26.30
C GLY A 46 16.91 -24.45 -26.99
N GLY A 47 16.56 -24.77 -28.22
CA GLY A 47 17.33 -25.69 -29.03
C GLY A 47 16.83 -25.80 -30.47
N ASP A 48 17.70 -26.32 -31.30
CA ASP A 48 17.39 -26.59 -32.69
C ASP A 48 16.64 -27.93 -32.81
N ILE A 49 15.73 -27.98 -33.76
CA ILE A 49 14.95 -29.18 -34.12
C ILE A 49 15.20 -29.49 -35.58
N ASP A 50 14.99 -30.75 -35.92
CA ASP A 50 15.06 -31.30 -37.30
C ASP A 50 16.37 -30.85 -38.02
N GLY A 51 17.53 -31.06 -37.38
CA GLY A 51 18.83 -30.77 -37.98
C GLY A 51 19.07 -29.29 -38.28
N GLY A 52 18.44 -28.39 -37.52
CA GLY A 52 18.60 -26.94 -37.70
C GLY A 52 17.53 -26.26 -38.56
N LYS A 53 16.54 -27.03 -39.05
CA LYS A 53 15.40 -26.44 -39.78
C LYS A 53 14.49 -25.63 -38.91
N GLY A 54 14.49 -25.87 -37.59
CA GLY A 54 13.71 -25.11 -36.67
C GLY A 54 14.47 -24.79 -35.38
N HIS A 55 13.97 -23.80 -34.66
CA HIS A 55 14.47 -23.40 -33.35
C HIS A 55 13.30 -23.14 -32.44
N ILE A 56 13.39 -23.61 -31.21
CA ILE A 56 12.38 -23.40 -30.17
C ILE A 56 13.10 -22.75 -28.97
N THR A 57 12.47 -21.73 -28.41
CA THR A 57 12.83 -21.14 -27.12
C THR A 57 11.61 -21.08 -26.24
N ALA A 58 11.74 -21.50 -24.98
CA ALA A 58 10.70 -21.34 -23.97
C ALA A 58 11.31 -20.71 -22.70
N PHE A 59 10.51 -19.93 -22.02
CA PHE A 59 10.90 -19.34 -20.74
C PHE A 59 9.76 -19.41 -19.74
N PHE A 60 10.16 -19.39 -18.48
CA PHE A 60 9.29 -19.27 -17.33
C PHE A 60 9.93 -18.32 -16.32
N GLU A 61 9.12 -17.44 -15.75
CA GLU A 61 9.57 -16.51 -14.71
C GLU A 61 8.49 -16.43 -13.63
N HIS A 62 8.91 -16.49 -12.38
CA HIS A 62 8.06 -16.21 -11.24
C HIS A 62 8.72 -15.12 -10.40
N THR A 63 7.95 -14.10 -10.07
CA THR A 63 8.37 -12.98 -9.21
C THR A 63 7.38 -12.84 -8.06
N ASP A 64 7.87 -12.90 -6.84
CA ASP A 64 7.12 -12.62 -5.61
C ASP A 64 7.73 -11.38 -4.94
N THR A 65 6.93 -10.32 -4.83
CA THR A 65 7.32 -9.05 -4.20
C THR A 65 6.48 -8.83 -2.96
N LYS A 66 7.13 -8.61 -1.83
CA LYS A 66 6.45 -8.31 -0.57
C LYS A 66 6.04 -6.84 -0.49
N PRO A 67 4.95 -6.53 0.23
CA PRO A 67 4.52 -5.15 0.41
C PRO A 67 5.51 -4.36 1.26
N ILE A 68 5.48 -3.05 1.08
CA ILE A 68 6.11 -2.08 1.98
C ILE A 68 5.02 -1.17 2.52
N LEU A 69 4.99 -0.97 3.83
CA LEU A 69 4.04 -0.06 4.48
C LEU A 69 4.63 1.35 4.60
N GLN A 70 3.77 2.35 4.51
CA GLN A 70 4.19 3.75 4.69
C GLN A 70 4.74 4.03 6.10
N GLY A 71 4.25 3.30 7.11
CA GLY A 71 4.73 3.41 8.48
C GLY A 71 6.18 2.95 8.70
N GLU A 72 6.77 2.29 7.72
CA GLU A 72 8.16 1.81 7.81
C GLU A 72 9.19 2.92 7.55
N PHE A 73 8.79 4.09 7.05
CA PHE A 73 9.69 5.19 6.71
C PHE A 73 9.29 6.51 7.37
N ASP A 74 10.27 7.25 7.88
CA ASP A 74 10.06 8.55 8.52
C ASP A 74 9.28 9.53 7.62
N ILE A 75 9.54 9.53 6.31
CA ILE A 75 8.91 10.43 5.34
C ILE A 75 7.43 10.17 5.13
N SER A 76 6.95 8.99 5.49
CA SER A 76 5.57 8.54 5.31
C SER A 76 4.92 8.01 6.59
N ALA A 77 5.59 8.12 7.73
CA ALA A 77 5.06 7.70 9.03
C ALA A 77 3.81 8.48 9.45
N CYS A 78 3.58 9.66 8.89
CA CYS A 78 2.31 10.38 9.00
C CYS A 78 1.94 11.09 7.70
N ALA A 79 0.66 11.42 7.56
CA ALA A 79 0.15 12.22 6.44
C ALA A 79 0.62 13.66 6.56
N LEU A 80 1.76 13.99 5.97
CA LEU A 80 2.30 15.35 5.99
C LEU A 80 1.37 16.31 5.23
N SER A 81 1.04 17.42 5.85
CA SER A 81 0.19 18.45 5.25
C SER A 81 0.79 19.86 5.42
N GLY A 82 0.48 20.73 4.49
CA GLY A 82 0.89 22.13 4.56
C GLY A 82 2.40 22.36 4.46
N GLY A 83 3.11 21.59 3.64
CA GLY A 83 4.54 21.78 3.43
C GLY A 83 5.41 21.20 4.54
N THR A 84 5.07 20.04 5.08
CA THR A 84 5.86 19.25 6.02
C THR A 84 5.86 19.67 7.50
N SER A 85 5.13 20.70 7.85
CA SER A 85 5.15 21.21 9.23
C SER A 85 4.08 20.59 10.16
N ARG A 86 3.22 19.74 9.64
CA ARG A 86 2.12 19.10 10.41
C ARG A 86 1.84 17.70 9.94
N CYS A 87 1.59 16.79 10.90
CA CYS A 87 0.92 15.54 10.60
C CYS A 87 -0.58 15.78 10.43
N GLY A 88 -1.11 15.47 9.27
CA GLY A 88 -2.54 15.40 9.00
C GLY A 88 -3.12 14.09 9.53
N GLY A 89 -4.35 13.79 9.09
CA GLY A 89 -5.02 12.55 9.46
C GLY A 89 -6.51 12.60 9.17
N SER A 90 -7.18 11.47 9.32
CA SER A 90 -8.62 11.39 9.19
C SER A 90 -9.31 11.86 10.47
N SER A 91 -10.35 12.67 10.29
CA SER A 91 -11.22 13.07 11.38
C SER A 91 -12.45 12.16 11.54
N THR A 92 -12.63 11.16 10.70
CA THR A 92 -13.88 10.40 10.58
C THR A 92 -13.81 8.97 11.06
N ILE A 93 -12.67 8.53 11.59
CA ILE A 93 -12.51 7.17 12.11
C ILE A 93 -12.46 7.13 13.64
N PRO A 94 -12.57 5.96 14.26
CA PRO A 94 -12.66 5.83 15.71
C PRO A 94 -11.65 6.71 16.47
N PRO A 95 -12.10 7.40 17.51
CA PRO A 95 -13.39 7.28 18.20
C PRO A 95 -14.59 7.96 17.52
N GLY A 96 -14.48 8.27 16.24
CA GLY A 96 -15.50 8.95 15.47
C GLY A 96 -15.45 10.48 15.63
N ARG A 97 -16.11 11.15 14.72
CA ARG A 97 -16.35 12.59 14.80
C ARG A 97 -17.84 12.86 14.78
N TRP A 98 -18.31 13.53 15.77
CA TRP A 98 -19.69 13.95 15.92
C TRP A 98 -19.72 15.47 15.90
N ALA A 99 -20.60 16.03 15.13
CA ALA A 99 -20.75 17.47 15.01
C ALA A 99 -22.20 17.86 15.33
N ASP A 100 -22.34 18.90 16.13
CA ASP A 100 -23.61 19.61 16.20
C ASP A 100 -23.73 20.50 14.96
N PHE A 101 -24.64 20.18 14.08
CA PHE A 101 -24.90 20.95 12.87
C PHE A 101 -25.77 22.19 13.14
N GLY A 102 -25.62 22.82 14.30
CA GLY A 102 -26.15 24.14 14.62
C GLY A 102 -27.55 24.44 14.12
N GLY A 103 -28.57 23.92 14.77
CA GLY A 103 -29.96 24.08 14.38
C GLY A 103 -30.81 22.88 14.73
N TYR A 104 -30.20 21.74 14.89
CA TYR A 104 -30.79 20.63 15.60
C TYR A 104 -30.38 20.78 17.07
N GLY A 105 -30.85 21.88 17.67
CA GLY A 105 -30.58 22.14 19.06
C GLY A 105 -30.81 20.88 19.88
N ALA A 106 -30.17 20.80 20.99
CA ALA A 106 -30.09 19.72 21.98
C ALA A 106 -31.33 18.80 22.20
N ALA A 107 -32.39 18.96 21.46
CA ALA A 107 -33.60 18.18 21.51
C ALA A 107 -33.52 16.79 20.90
N GLY A 108 -32.45 16.46 20.19
CA GLY A 108 -32.27 15.16 19.55
C GLY A 108 -31.17 14.27 20.14
N PHE A 109 -30.25 14.80 20.95
CA PHE A 109 -29.19 14.06 21.58
C PHE A 109 -29.38 14.05 23.10
N VAL A 110 -29.96 12.99 23.58
CA VAL A 110 -30.17 12.73 25.01
C VAL A 110 -28.79 12.51 25.64
N ASN A 111 -28.24 13.50 26.32
CA ASN A 111 -26.99 13.50 27.10
C ASN A 111 -25.77 14.22 26.49
N ILE A 112 -25.95 15.23 25.69
CA ILE A 112 -24.86 16.17 25.45
C ILE A 112 -24.84 17.15 26.61
N ASP A 113 -23.72 17.26 27.30
CA ASP A 113 -23.47 18.33 28.27
C ASP A 113 -23.71 19.68 27.57
N PRO A 114 -24.71 20.46 27.96
CA PRO A 114 -25.04 21.72 27.32
C PRO A 114 -23.91 22.76 27.41
N SER A 115 -22.86 22.51 28.21
CA SER A 115 -21.65 23.33 28.23
C SER A 115 -20.68 22.99 27.09
N VAL A 116 -20.87 21.85 26.41
CA VAL A 116 -20.10 21.43 25.25
C VAL A 116 -20.78 21.95 23.98
N THR A 117 -20.83 23.25 23.85
CA THR A 117 -21.24 23.91 22.63
C THR A 117 -20.10 23.90 21.63
N GLY A 118 -20.26 23.19 20.57
CA GLY A 118 -19.34 23.26 19.43
C GLY A 118 -18.83 21.91 19.01
N VAL A 119 -19.30 21.51 18.08
CA VAL A 119 -18.97 21.11 16.73
C VAL A 119 -18.00 19.95 16.58
N ASP A 120 -17.15 19.58 17.53
CA ASP A 120 -16.17 18.50 17.35
C ASP A 120 -16.10 17.61 18.59
N LEU A 121 -16.94 16.60 18.60
CA LEU A 121 -17.11 15.66 19.71
C LEU A 121 -16.58 14.26 19.31
N LYS A 122 -16.20 13.48 20.33
CA LYS A 122 -15.90 12.04 20.22
C LYS A 122 -16.69 11.28 21.31
N VAL A 123 -16.92 10.00 21.06
CA VAL A 123 -17.47 9.09 22.07
C VAL A 123 -16.35 8.65 23.03
N GLN A 124 -16.58 8.76 24.31
CA GLN A 124 -15.73 8.23 25.37
C GLN A 124 -16.59 7.53 26.42
N GLY A 125 -16.53 6.20 26.43
CA GLY A 125 -17.48 5.42 27.23
C GLY A 125 -18.90 5.57 26.69
N ASN A 126 -19.80 6.08 27.52
CA ASN A 126 -21.20 6.35 27.15
C ASN A 126 -21.47 7.84 26.89
N ASP A 127 -20.45 8.68 26.87
CA ASP A 127 -20.57 10.13 26.80
C ASP A 127 -19.96 10.71 25.53
N PHE A 128 -20.46 11.88 25.13
CA PHE A 128 -19.82 12.71 24.11
C PHE A 128 -18.93 13.74 24.81
N VAL A 129 -17.64 13.75 24.44
CA VAL A 129 -16.66 14.70 24.96
C VAL A 129 -15.98 15.46 23.83
N PRO A 130 -15.40 16.65 24.12
CA PRO A 130 -14.64 17.38 23.12
C PRO A 130 -13.53 16.51 22.50
N ARG A 131 -13.44 16.53 21.18
CA ARG A 131 -12.46 15.75 20.43
C ARG A 131 -11.05 16.35 20.47
N ALA A 132 -10.94 17.65 20.74
CA ALA A 132 -9.69 18.38 20.79
C ALA A 132 -8.82 18.26 19.52
N GLY A 133 -9.48 18.18 18.35
CA GLY A 133 -8.78 18.11 17.08
C GLY A 133 -8.04 16.80 16.79
N GLN A 134 -8.27 15.73 17.56
CA GLN A 134 -7.65 14.44 17.33
C GLN A 134 -7.95 13.91 15.92
N THR A 135 -6.90 13.48 15.24
CA THR A 135 -6.98 12.82 13.94
C THR A 135 -6.39 11.43 14.03
N PHE A 136 -6.81 10.59 13.12
CA PHE A 136 -6.23 9.26 12.97
C PHE A 136 -5.14 9.30 11.89
N ASN A 137 -3.96 8.84 12.23
CA ASN A 137 -2.89 8.69 11.27
C ASN A 137 -3.14 7.44 10.40
N TYR A 138 -3.58 7.64 9.18
CA TYR A 138 -3.90 6.55 8.25
C TYR A 138 -2.69 6.07 7.44
N ASN A 139 -1.60 6.83 7.40
CA ASN A 139 -0.45 6.49 6.58
C ASN A 139 0.20 5.16 6.94
N PRO A 140 0.47 4.83 8.20
CA PRO A 140 1.21 3.61 8.55
C PRO A 140 0.63 2.34 7.95
N THR A 141 -0.69 2.30 7.75
CA THR A 141 -1.39 1.13 7.21
C THR A 141 -1.52 1.09 5.69
N ASN A 142 -1.17 2.17 5.02
CA ASN A 142 -1.20 2.23 3.56
C ASN A 142 0.03 1.54 2.97
N PHE A 143 -0.11 0.95 1.81
CA PHE A 143 1.04 0.47 1.06
C PHE A 143 1.83 1.62 0.45
N PHE A 144 3.14 1.63 0.67
CA PHE A 144 4.11 2.38 -0.10
C PHE A 144 4.44 1.63 -1.39
N GLN A 145 4.63 0.31 -1.28
CA GLN A 145 4.75 -0.63 -2.38
C GLN A 145 3.73 -1.75 -2.21
N ARG A 146 3.00 -2.05 -3.26
CA ARG A 146 2.05 -3.17 -3.25
C ARG A 146 2.78 -4.50 -3.37
N PRO A 147 2.26 -5.57 -2.75
CA PRO A 147 2.71 -6.92 -3.06
C PRO A 147 2.33 -7.27 -4.50
N ASP A 148 3.15 -8.07 -5.15
CA ASP A 148 2.88 -8.59 -6.49
C ASP A 148 3.40 -10.03 -6.59
N ASP A 149 2.52 -10.95 -6.94
CA ASP A 149 2.86 -12.32 -7.32
C ASP A 149 2.63 -12.45 -8.82
N ARG A 150 3.69 -12.67 -9.58
CA ARG A 150 3.65 -12.66 -11.04
C ARG A 150 4.28 -13.89 -11.64
N ILE A 151 3.55 -14.49 -12.55
CA ILE A 151 4.04 -15.58 -13.41
C ILE A 151 4.05 -15.07 -14.85
N ASN A 152 5.20 -15.23 -15.51
CA ASN A 152 5.35 -15.04 -16.94
C ASN A 152 5.85 -16.35 -17.55
N ALA A 153 5.28 -16.74 -18.67
CA ALA A 153 5.76 -17.87 -19.45
C ALA A 153 5.63 -17.55 -20.93
N GLY A 154 6.51 -18.07 -21.72
CA GLY A 154 6.45 -17.85 -23.15
C GLY A 154 7.16 -18.94 -23.93
N PHE A 155 6.75 -19.00 -25.17
CA PHE A 155 7.28 -19.92 -26.16
C PHE A 155 7.44 -19.19 -27.48
N PHE A 156 8.59 -19.36 -28.10
CA PHE A 156 8.91 -18.83 -29.42
C PHE A 156 9.42 -19.98 -30.27
N GLY A 157 8.88 -20.12 -31.45
CA GLY A 157 9.30 -21.15 -32.38
C GLY A 157 9.35 -20.66 -33.81
N LYS A 158 10.33 -21.13 -34.56
CA LYS A 158 10.40 -20.97 -35.99
C LYS A 158 10.76 -22.31 -36.65
N TYR A 159 10.26 -22.52 -37.85
CA TYR A 159 10.52 -23.73 -38.61
C TYR A 159 10.51 -23.43 -40.10
N THR A 160 11.58 -23.82 -40.80
CA THR A 160 11.71 -23.71 -42.24
C THR A 160 11.01 -24.88 -42.90
N LEU A 161 9.88 -24.59 -43.55
CA LEU A 161 9.08 -25.61 -44.27
C LEU A 161 9.69 -25.95 -45.63
N THR A 162 10.14 -24.91 -46.35
CA THR A 162 10.80 -25.00 -47.66
C THR A 162 11.82 -23.87 -47.77
N ASP A 163 12.64 -23.86 -48.83
CA ASP A 163 13.60 -22.80 -49.07
C ASP A 163 12.98 -21.37 -49.15
N ASN A 164 11.67 -21.32 -49.39
CA ASN A 164 10.96 -20.05 -49.60
C ASN A 164 9.82 -19.85 -48.55
N ALA A 165 9.68 -20.73 -47.54
CA ALA A 165 8.61 -20.66 -46.57
C ALA A 165 9.10 -21.01 -45.16
N GLU A 166 8.89 -20.07 -44.22
CA GLU A 166 9.16 -20.26 -42.81
C GLU A 166 7.87 -20.07 -42.00
N LEU A 167 7.64 -20.96 -41.06
CA LEU A 167 6.59 -20.87 -40.06
C LEU A 167 7.20 -20.33 -38.75
N TYR A 168 6.52 -19.39 -38.10
CA TYR A 168 6.87 -18.96 -36.77
C TYR A 168 5.64 -18.91 -35.87
N MET A 169 5.85 -19.09 -34.58
CA MET A 169 4.80 -19.07 -33.57
C MET A 169 5.36 -18.43 -32.29
N ASP A 170 4.63 -17.46 -31.80
CA ASP A 170 4.91 -16.79 -30.53
C ASP A 170 3.69 -16.95 -29.61
N ALA A 171 3.91 -17.41 -28.40
CA ALA A 171 2.88 -17.51 -27.38
C ALA A 171 3.43 -17.01 -26.05
N THR A 172 2.69 -16.14 -25.39
CA THR A 172 3.06 -15.62 -24.07
C THR A 172 1.87 -15.68 -23.13
N PHE A 173 2.14 -15.95 -21.87
CA PHE A 173 1.17 -15.98 -20.79
C PHE A 173 1.70 -15.14 -19.64
N MET A 174 0.84 -14.33 -19.05
CA MET A 174 1.13 -13.58 -17.82
C MET A 174 -0.06 -13.68 -16.88
N LYS A 175 0.24 -13.97 -15.60
CA LYS A 175 -0.68 -13.84 -14.49
C LYS A 175 -0.01 -12.95 -13.46
N SER A 176 -0.71 -11.92 -12.97
CA SER A 176 -0.26 -11.05 -11.88
C SER A 176 -1.39 -10.90 -10.89
N GLU A 177 -1.08 -11.11 -9.62
CA GLU A 177 -1.99 -10.91 -8.49
C GLU A 177 -1.38 -9.86 -7.56
N SER A 178 -2.09 -8.77 -7.36
CA SER A 178 -1.67 -7.68 -6.47
C SER A 178 -2.83 -7.26 -5.59
N ASN A 179 -2.53 -7.06 -4.31
CA ASN A 179 -3.49 -6.53 -3.35
C ASN A 179 -3.24 -5.03 -3.15
N ALA A 180 -4.34 -4.27 -3.00
CA ALA A 180 -4.27 -2.88 -2.57
C ALA A 180 -4.81 -2.78 -1.13
N GLN A 181 -4.06 -2.10 -0.28
CA GLN A 181 -4.47 -1.80 1.08
C GLN A 181 -4.41 -0.28 1.28
N ILE A 182 -5.51 0.24 1.78
CA ILE A 182 -5.60 1.61 2.29
C ILE A 182 -6.10 1.53 3.73
N ALA A 183 -5.94 2.60 4.47
CA ALA A 183 -6.49 2.72 5.81
C ALA A 183 -8.01 2.49 5.84
N PHE A 184 -8.52 2.17 7.02
CA PHE A 184 -9.92 1.92 7.26
C PHE A 184 -10.81 3.06 6.74
N SER A 185 -11.92 2.69 6.10
CA SER A 185 -12.94 3.65 5.69
C SER A 185 -13.68 4.19 6.91
N GLY A 186 -14.00 5.47 6.90
CA GLY A 186 -14.90 6.06 7.89
C GLY A 186 -16.32 5.50 7.69
N THR A 187 -17.07 5.37 8.79
CA THR A 187 -18.51 5.13 8.74
C THR A 187 -19.22 6.46 8.79
N PHE A 188 -20.00 6.74 7.76
CA PHE A 188 -20.77 7.97 7.64
C PHE A 188 -22.24 7.63 7.79
N GLY A 189 -22.95 8.36 8.64
CA GLY A 189 -24.38 8.21 8.86
C GLY A 189 -24.97 9.48 9.46
N ASN A 190 -26.21 9.72 9.16
CA ASN A 190 -27.05 10.66 9.92
C ASN A 190 -27.79 9.86 10.98
N ILE A 191 -27.76 10.36 12.19
CA ILE A 191 -28.55 9.83 13.32
C ILE A 191 -29.80 10.70 13.44
#